data_496757088d9d6708f487f28fd94f7d5f
#
_entry.id   496757088d9d6708f487f28fd94f7d5f
#
_cell.length_a   1.000
_cell.length_b   1.000
_cell.length_c   1.000
_cell.angle_alpha   90.00
_cell.angle_beta   90.00
_cell.angle_gamma   90.00
#
_symmetry.space_group_name_H-M   'P 1'
#
loop_
_entity.id
_entity.type
_entity.pdbx_description
1 polymer ?
#
loop_
_entity_poly.entity_id
_entity_poly.type
_entity_poly.pdbx_seq_one_letter_code
_entity_poly.pdbx_strand_id
1 'polypeptide(L)'
;MEQEKINRLQWILDDAVARGEIPGAILMVRKEGKETVYLESGYADIEAKKPVSRDSIYRLYSMSKPITATAVMILVERGLIDLADPVCRYLPGFCGQMVAAADGHVEKPWRDVTIQDLVNMTSGLVYDGNHLTGKQTEALFTEVIQGLDEGEGGAYGTVEIANRLGQIPLAFQPARSWCYGTSADVAGALVEVVSGMRFGDFLEKEIFTPLEMVDTGFWVPEEKQSRLVKTYECNEGKPSVLYTG
;
A
#
# COMPACT_ATOMS: atom_id res chain seq x y z
N MET A 1 6.14 31.20 -0.01
CA MET A 1 7.06 30.85 -1.13
C MET A 1 7.02 32.03 -2.09
N GLU A 2 8.16 32.35 -2.78
CA GLU A 2 8.18 33.42 -3.77
C GLU A 2 7.25 33.09 -4.95
N GLN A 3 6.52 34.08 -5.47
CA GLN A 3 5.52 33.88 -6.52
C GLN A 3 6.10 33.28 -7.80
N GLU A 4 7.33 33.62 -8.14
CA GLU A 4 8.04 33.06 -9.30
C GLU A 4 8.21 31.54 -9.19
N LYS A 5 8.55 31.04 -7.99
CA LYS A 5 8.67 29.59 -7.75
C LYS A 5 7.33 28.89 -7.85
N ILE A 6 6.25 29.50 -7.38
CA ILE A 6 4.88 28.96 -7.50
C ILE A 6 4.48 28.88 -8.99
N ASN A 7 4.73 29.94 -9.76
CA ASN A 7 4.44 29.97 -11.20
C ASN A 7 5.22 28.90 -11.96
N ARG A 8 6.49 28.66 -11.58
CA ARG A 8 7.28 27.58 -12.17
C ARG A 8 6.72 26.18 -11.85
N LEU A 9 6.24 25.96 -10.62
CA LEU A 9 5.58 24.69 -10.26
C LEU A 9 4.28 24.50 -11.05
N GLN A 10 3.45 25.53 -11.19
CA GLN A 10 2.23 25.46 -12.00
C GLN A 10 2.58 25.13 -13.47
N TRP A 11 3.57 25.83 -14.03
CA TRP A 11 4.01 25.55 -15.40
C TRP A 11 4.46 24.10 -15.59
N ILE A 12 5.17 23.49 -14.63
CA ILE A 12 5.60 22.08 -14.71
C ILE A 12 4.39 21.14 -14.78
N LEU A 13 3.36 21.39 -13.97
CA LEU A 13 2.15 20.57 -13.99
C LEU A 13 1.40 20.74 -15.31
N ASP A 14 1.23 21.98 -15.77
CA ASP A 14 0.50 22.29 -17.01
C ASP A 14 1.23 21.70 -18.24
N ASP A 15 2.56 21.77 -18.28
CA ASP A 15 3.38 21.21 -19.33
C ASP A 15 3.29 19.68 -19.39
N ALA A 16 3.36 19.00 -18.25
CA ALA A 16 3.20 17.55 -18.17
C ALA A 16 1.81 17.09 -18.66
N VAL A 17 0.76 17.83 -18.29
CA VAL A 17 -0.61 17.57 -18.78
C VAL A 17 -0.71 17.87 -20.28
N ALA A 18 -0.17 19.00 -20.74
CA ALA A 18 -0.21 19.39 -22.16
C ALA A 18 0.54 18.41 -23.07
N ARG A 19 1.64 17.82 -22.58
CA ARG A 19 2.37 16.76 -23.29
C ARG A 19 1.66 15.40 -23.21
N GLY A 20 0.60 15.28 -22.40
CA GLY A 20 -0.11 14.03 -22.18
C GLY A 20 0.70 13.00 -21.42
N GLU A 21 1.62 13.40 -20.56
CA GLU A 21 2.38 12.50 -19.70
C GLU A 21 1.54 12.04 -18.49
N ILE A 22 0.67 12.91 -18.00
CA ILE A 22 -0.26 12.63 -16.90
C ILE A 22 -1.65 13.17 -17.25
N PRO A 23 -2.74 12.54 -16.78
CA PRO A 23 -4.10 13.03 -16.99
C PRO A 23 -4.39 14.31 -16.22
N GLY A 24 -3.89 14.40 -15.01
CA GLY A 24 -4.05 15.53 -14.12
C GLY A 24 -3.26 15.35 -12.84
N ALA A 25 -3.04 16.43 -12.11
CA ALA A 25 -2.31 16.41 -10.85
C ALA A 25 -2.77 17.52 -9.90
N ILE A 26 -2.60 17.27 -8.62
CA ILE A 26 -2.73 18.25 -7.54
C ILE A 26 -1.41 18.29 -6.79
N LEU A 27 -0.89 19.49 -6.55
CA LEU A 27 0.26 19.74 -5.70
C LEU A 27 -0.16 20.59 -4.52
N MET A 28 0.09 20.08 -3.31
CA MET A 28 -0.11 20.86 -2.07
C MET A 28 1.21 20.92 -1.29
N VAL A 29 1.56 22.09 -0.80
CA VAL A 29 2.67 22.29 0.14
C VAL A 29 2.14 22.92 1.40
N ARG A 30 2.42 22.28 2.54
CA ARG A 30 2.13 22.81 3.87
C ARG A 30 3.44 23.11 4.59
N LYS A 31 3.48 24.23 5.31
CA LYS A 31 4.59 24.60 6.18
C LYS A 31 4.04 25.10 7.51
N GLU A 32 4.57 24.63 8.62
CA GLU A 32 4.14 25.02 9.96
C GLU A 32 2.62 24.91 10.16
N GLY A 33 2.04 23.79 9.67
CA GLY A 33 0.60 23.54 9.76
C GLY A 33 -0.27 24.35 8.79
N LYS A 34 0.28 25.29 8.01
CA LYS A 34 -0.47 26.14 7.07
C LYS A 34 -0.24 25.71 5.64
N GLU A 35 -1.31 25.71 4.85
CA GLU A 35 -1.20 25.57 3.40
C GLU A 35 -0.52 26.80 2.82
N THR A 36 0.60 26.59 2.10
CA THR A 36 1.37 27.67 1.49
C THR A 36 1.30 27.66 -0.03
N VAL A 37 0.99 26.50 -0.62
CA VAL A 37 0.78 26.34 -2.06
C VAL A 37 -0.29 25.30 -2.26
N TYR A 38 -1.21 25.58 -3.16
CA TYR A 38 -2.14 24.64 -3.73
C TYR A 38 -2.25 24.89 -5.22
N LEU A 39 -1.95 23.88 -6.03
CA LEU A 39 -1.97 23.92 -7.49
C LEU A 39 -2.71 22.72 -8.02
N GLU A 40 -3.43 22.89 -9.09
CA GLU A 40 -4.11 21.82 -9.82
C GLU A 40 -3.96 22.00 -11.32
N SER A 41 -3.90 20.91 -12.07
CA SER A 41 -3.81 20.92 -13.53
C SER A 41 -4.41 19.65 -14.10
N GLY A 42 -5.06 19.73 -15.25
CA GLY A 42 -5.60 18.59 -15.99
C GLY A 42 -6.92 18.05 -15.44
N TYR A 43 -7.15 16.76 -15.69
CA TYR A 43 -8.46 16.14 -15.58
C TYR A 43 -8.49 14.97 -14.59
N ALA A 44 -9.58 14.88 -13.85
CA ALA A 44 -10.01 13.69 -13.08
C ALA A 44 -10.62 12.63 -14.01
N ASP A 45 -11.18 13.07 -15.14
CA ASP A 45 -11.78 12.25 -16.20
C ASP A 45 -11.52 12.96 -17.54
N ILE A 46 -10.63 12.39 -18.35
CA ILE A 46 -10.24 12.97 -19.66
C ILE A 46 -11.43 12.98 -20.62
N GLU A 47 -12.18 11.88 -20.69
CA GLU A 47 -13.29 11.70 -21.63
C GLU A 47 -14.43 12.68 -21.33
N ALA A 48 -14.76 12.84 -20.05
CA ALA A 48 -15.77 13.78 -19.59
C ALA A 48 -15.26 15.23 -19.49
N LYS A 49 -13.95 15.45 -19.72
CA LYS A 49 -13.27 16.75 -19.52
C LYS A 49 -13.51 17.31 -18.12
N LYS A 50 -13.63 16.43 -17.11
CA LYS A 50 -13.83 16.80 -15.74
C LYS A 50 -12.49 17.19 -15.12
N PRO A 51 -12.29 18.43 -14.65
CA PRO A 51 -11.02 18.84 -14.07
C PRO A 51 -10.76 18.12 -12.74
N VAL A 52 -9.50 18.00 -12.34
CA VAL A 52 -9.15 17.70 -10.96
C VAL A 52 -9.54 18.86 -10.08
N SER A 53 -9.83 18.60 -8.82
CA SER A 53 -10.24 19.61 -7.84
C SER A 53 -9.83 19.18 -6.44
N ARG A 54 -9.88 20.10 -5.49
CA ARG A 54 -9.49 19.88 -4.09
C ARG A 54 -10.20 18.69 -3.43
N ASP A 55 -11.41 18.39 -3.85
CA ASP A 55 -12.23 17.30 -3.34
C ASP A 55 -12.14 16.02 -4.18
N SER A 56 -11.24 15.95 -5.15
CA SER A 56 -10.96 14.74 -5.92
C SER A 56 -10.43 13.62 -5.03
N ILE A 57 -10.99 12.42 -5.20
CA ILE A 57 -10.59 11.21 -4.46
C ILE A 57 -9.67 10.36 -5.33
N TYR A 58 -8.48 10.09 -4.84
CA TYR A 58 -7.45 9.31 -5.55
C TYR A 58 -7.29 7.92 -4.96
N ARG A 59 -6.99 6.93 -5.81
CA ARG A 59 -6.49 5.63 -5.36
C ARG A 59 -5.07 5.79 -4.85
N LEU A 60 -4.83 5.47 -3.58
CA LEU A 60 -3.53 5.69 -2.93
C LEU A 60 -2.50 4.62 -3.27
N TYR A 61 -2.94 3.43 -3.68
CA TYR A 61 -2.04 2.30 -3.93
C TYR A 61 -0.99 2.16 -2.81
N SER A 62 0.29 2.12 -3.15
CA SER A 62 1.37 1.94 -2.17
C SER A 62 1.59 3.10 -1.20
N MET A 63 0.94 4.23 -1.39
CA MET A 63 0.88 5.28 -0.36
C MET A 63 0.08 4.83 0.88
N SER A 64 -0.62 3.72 0.82
CA SER A 64 -1.22 3.05 1.98
C SER A 64 -0.18 2.50 2.97
N LYS A 65 1.04 2.18 2.51
CA LYS A 65 2.10 1.59 3.37
C LYS A 65 2.53 2.48 4.54
N PRO A 66 2.76 3.79 4.37
CA PRO A 66 3.02 4.69 5.50
C PRO A 66 1.87 4.72 6.51
N ILE A 67 0.62 4.61 6.06
CA ILE A 67 -0.56 4.55 6.94
C ILE A 67 -0.53 3.24 7.75
N THR A 68 -0.26 2.11 7.09
CA THR A 68 -0.09 0.81 7.76
C THR A 68 1.04 0.86 8.79
N ALA A 69 2.19 1.43 8.44
CA ALA A 69 3.30 1.60 9.38
C ALA A 69 2.91 2.49 10.57
N THR A 70 2.14 3.55 10.36
CA THR A 70 1.59 4.38 11.43
C THR A 70 0.70 3.57 12.36
N ALA A 71 -0.16 2.70 11.83
CA ALA A 71 -1.01 1.81 12.63
C ALA A 71 -0.17 0.87 13.52
N VAL A 72 0.89 0.28 12.97
CA VAL A 72 1.85 -0.53 13.75
C VAL A 72 2.49 0.31 14.86
N MET A 73 2.94 1.53 14.56
CA MET A 73 3.58 2.40 15.55
C MET A 73 2.62 2.87 16.66
N ILE A 74 1.31 3.01 16.38
CA ILE A 74 0.28 3.24 17.41
C ILE A 74 0.23 2.06 18.40
N LEU A 75 0.30 0.83 17.91
CA LEU A 75 0.33 -0.35 18.79
C LEU A 75 1.62 -0.43 19.61
N VAL A 76 2.77 -0.05 19.03
CA VAL A 76 4.05 0.06 19.76
C VAL A 76 3.96 1.12 20.86
N GLU A 77 3.46 2.32 20.55
CA GLU A 77 3.28 3.41 21.52
C GLU A 77 2.40 3.00 22.71
N ARG A 78 1.39 2.16 22.45
CA ARG A 78 0.51 1.59 23.48
C ARG A 78 1.12 0.42 24.27
N GLY A 79 2.31 -0.02 23.90
CA GLY A 79 2.99 -1.14 24.56
C GLY A 79 2.33 -2.50 24.29
N LEU A 80 1.54 -2.62 23.22
CA LEU A 80 0.85 -3.86 22.84
C LEU A 80 1.77 -4.81 22.05
N ILE A 81 2.76 -4.26 21.37
CA ILE A 81 3.79 -4.97 20.59
C ILE A 81 5.14 -4.24 20.75
N ASP A 82 6.24 -4.98 20.49
CA ASP A 82 7.57 -4.42 20.32
C ASP A 82 8.05 -4.67 18.89
N LEU A 83 8.81 -3.74 18.31
CA LEU A 83 9.38 -3.91 16.97
C LEU A 83 10.31 -5.12 16.88
N ALA A 84 10.91 -5.54 17.97
CA ALA A 84 11.76 -6.73 18.07
C ALA A 84 10.96 -8.03 18.23
N ASP A 85 9.64 -7.97 18.48
CA ASP A 85 8.81 -9.17 18.59
C ASP A 85 8.85 -9.98 17.30
N PRO A 86 8.98 -11.32 17.37
CA PRO A 86 8.88 -12.18 16.21
C PRO A 86 7.43 -12.18 15.71
N VAL A 87 7.26 -12.08 14.39
CA VAL A 87 5.92 -12.08 13.74
C VAL A 87 5.14 -13.34 14.07
N CYS A 88 5.82 -14.49 14.20
CA CYS A 88 5.19 -15.78 14.54
C CYS A 88 4.48 -15.79 15.91
N ARG A 89 4.75 -14.84 16.78
CA ARG A 89 4.01 -14.67 18.04
C ARG A 89 2.54 -14.30 17.81
N TYR A 90 2.25 -13.62 16.71
CA TYR A 90 0.94 -13.08 16.38
C TYR A 90 0.29 -13.78 15.18
N LEU A 91 1.10 -14.21 14.23
CA LEU A 91 0.69 -14.86 12.99
C LEU A 91 1.35 -16.25 12.90
N PRO A 92 0.64 -17.31 13.30
CA PRO A 92 1.23 -18.66 13.39
C PRO A 92 1.80 -19.20 12.09
N GLY A 93 1.33 -18.73 10.92
CA GLY A 93 1.88 -19.10 9.62
C GLY A 93 3.36 -18.76 9.46
N PHE A 94 3.89 -17.86 10.27
CA PHE A 94 5.33 -17.51 10.30
C PHE A 94 6.16 -18.41 11.20
N CYS A 95 5.53 -19.34 11.95
CA CYS A 95 6.27 -20.26 12.79
C CYS A 95 6.97 -21.32 11.92
N GLY A 96 8.27 -21.49 12.13
CA GLY A 96 9.06 -22.46 11.36
C GLY A 96 9.29 -22.07 9.90
N GLN A 97 9.19 -20.81 9.58
CA GLN A 97 9.44 -20.27 8.24
C GLN A 97 10.83 -20.68 7.74
N MET A 98 10.98 -20.82 6.43
CA MET A 98 12.21 -21.22 5.76
C MET A 98 12.70 -20.08 4.86
N VAL A 99 13.93 -20.19 4.36
CA VAL A 99 14.54 -19.24 3.41
C VAL A 99 14.94 -20.01 2.16
N ALA A 100 14.60 -19.49 0.98
CA ALA A 100 15.05 -20.04 -0.29
C ALA A 100 16.49 -19.57 -0.58
N ALA A 101 17.43 -20.50 -0.66
CA ALA A 101 18.79 -20.20 -1.06
C ALA A 101 18.91 -20.05 -2.59
N ALA A 102 19.98 -19.40 -3.03
CA ALA A 102 20.21 -19.08 -4.44
C ALA A 102 20.32 -20.32 -5.36
N ASP A 103 20.73 -21.46 -4.82
CA ASP A 103 20.84 -22.75 -5.52
C ASP A 103 19.53 -23.56 -5.54
N GLY A 104 18.45 -23.01 -4.95
CA GLY A 104 17.11 -23.59 -4.96
C GLY A 104 16.79 -24.50 -3.77
N HIS A 105 17.74 -24.79 -2.86
CA HIS A 105 17.38 -25.45 -1.61
C HIS A 105 16.75 -24.48 -0.63
N VAL A 106 16.07 -24.99 0.40
CA VAL A 106 15.52 -24.22 1.49
C VAL A 106 16.30 -24.50 2.77
N GLU A 107 16.58 -23.44 3.53
CA GLU A 107 17.32 -23.52 4.79
C GLU A 107 16.56 -22.79 5.92
N LYS A 108 16.99 -23.02 7.15
CA LYS A 108 16.43 -22.29 8.30
C LYS A 108 16.87 -20.83 8.27
N PRO A 109 16.01 -19.90 8.66
CA PRO A 109 16.42 -18.51 8.87
C PRO A 109 17.40 -18.42 10.05
N TRP A 110 18.30 -17.43 10.02
CA TRP A 110 19.23 -17.16 11.11
C TRP A 110 18.51 -16.67 12.38
N ARG A 111 17.35 -16.06 12.20
CA ARG A 111 16.40 -15.66 13.23
C ARG A 111 15.00 -15.55 12.63
N ASP A 112 14.02 -15.49 13.48
CA ASP A 112 12.66 -15.24 13.05
C ASP A 112 12.52 -13.81 12.44
N VAL A 113 11.55 -13.64 11.54
CA VAL A 113 11.14 -12.34 11.04
C VAL A 113 10.52 -11.56 12.19
N THR A 114 10.96 -10.31 12.37
CA THR A 114 10.43 -9.39 13.39
C THR A 114 9.46 -8.38 12.77
N ILE A 115 8.69 -7.71 13.62
CA ILE A 115 7.80 -6.61 13.20
C ILE A 115 8.63 -5.48 12.55
N GLN A 116 9.84 -5.21 13.04
CA GLN A 116 10.75 -4.25 12.42
C GLN A 116 11.10 -4.62 10.98
N ASP A 117 11.29 -5.91 10.68
CA ASP A 117 11.57 -6.34 9.32
C ASP A 117 10.40 -6.08 8.37
N LEU A 118 9.16 -6.21 8.86
CA LEU A 118 7.97 -5.87 8.07
C LEU A 118 7.94 -4.38 7.74
N VAL A 119 8.11 -3.52 8.74
CA VAL A 119 8.08 -2.06 8.57
C VAL A 119 9.20 -1.57 7.67
N ASN A 120 10.39 -2.18 7.75
CA ASN A 120 11.58 -1.79 6.99
C ASN A 120 11.68 -2.46 5.61
N MET A 121 10.77 -3.38 5.24
CA MET A 121 10.87 -4.18 4.01
C MET A 121 12.15 -5.04 3.95
N THR A 122 12.59 -5.56 5.10
CA THR A 122 13.78 -6.41 5.23
C THR A 122 13.44 -7.85 5.63
N SER A 123 12.18 -8.21 5.56
CA SER A 123 11.68 -9.52 5.98
C SER A 123 12.07 -10.68 5.06
N GLY A 124 12.31 -10.42 3.77
CA GLY A 124 12.46 -11.45 2.73
C GLY A 124 11.16 -11.82 2.02
N LEU A 125 10.04 -11.19 2.38
CA LEU A 125 8.78 -11.28 1.65
C LEU A 125 8.87 -10.47 0.36
N VAL A 126 8.35 -11.01 -0.75
CA VAL A 126 8.37 -10.38 -2.07
C VAL A 126 6.99 -10.45 -2.72
N TYR A 127 6.74 -9.70 -3.80
CA TYR A 127 5.51 -9.80 -4.57
C TYR A 127 5.58 -10.92 -5.61
N ASP A 128 6.65 -10.92 -6.42
CA ASP A 128 6.83 -11.80 -7.56
C ASP A 128 8.32 -12.10 -7.80
N GLY A 129 8.64 -12.72 -8.89
CA GLY A 129 10.01 -12.96 -9.35
C GLY A 129 10.24 -14.38 -9.85
N ASN A 130 11.32 -14.56 -10.62
CA ASN A 130 11.66 -15.85 -11.25
C ASN A 130 12.28 -16.89 -10.28
N HIS A 131 12.30 -16.61 -8.98
CA HIS A 131 12.77 -17.52 -7.93
C HIS A 131 11.59 -18.18 -7.19
N LEU A 132 11.89 -19.19 -6.36
CA LEU A 132 10.88 -20.00 -5.66
C LEU A 132 9.84 -19.14 -4.91
N THR A 133 10.30 -18.24 -4.07
CA THR A 133 9.46 -17.34 -3.25
C THR A 133 8.51 -16.52 -4.12
N GLY A 134 9.04 -15.84 -5.16
CA GLY A 134 8.25 -14.99 -6.02
C GLY A 134 7.14 -15.74 -6.74
N LYS A 135 7.45 -16.91 -7.30
CA LYS A 135 6.45 -17.76 -7.97
C LYS A 135 5.34 -18.23 -7.03
N GLN A 136 5.69 -18.60 -5.79
CA GLN A 136 4.69 -19.05 -4.82
C GLN A 136 3.83 -17.87 -4.32
N THR A 137 4.41 -16.69 -4.15
CA THR A 137 3.66 -15.47 -3.79
C THR A 137 2.69 -15.07 -4.90
N GLU A 138 3.15 -15.07 -6.15
CA GLU A 138 2.31 -14.79 -7.33
C GLU A 138 1.15 -15.79 -7.45
N ALA A 139 1.42 -17.08 -7.27
CA ALA A 139 0.41 -18.13 -7.29
C ALA A 139 -0.64 -17.94 -6.19
N LEU A 140 -0.23 -17.57 -4.97
CA LEU A 140 -1.14 -17.25 -3.88
C LEU A 140 -2.06 -16.07 -4.21
N PHE A 141 -1.51 -14.97 -4.72
CA PHE A 141 -2.33 -13.81 -5.09
C PHE A 141 -3.25 -14.09 -6.29
N THR A 142 -2.81 -14.91 -7.24
CA THR A 142 -3.68 -15.36 -8.35
C THR A 142 -4.88 -16.13 -7.80
N GLU A 143 -4.67 -17.07 -6.88
CA GLU A 143 -5.75 -17.82 -6.23
C GLU A 143 -6.70 -16.90 -5.46
N VAL A 144 -6.15 -15.95 -4.69
CA VAL A 144 -6.96 -14.97 -3.91
C VAL A 144 -7.83 -14.12 -4.83
N ILE A 145 -7.29 -13.61 -5.94
CA ILE A 145 -8.04 -12.80 -6.90
C ILE A 145 -9.14 -13.63 -7.55
N GLN A 146 -8.84 -14.85 -8.00
CA GLN A 146 -9.85 -15.75 -8.58
C GLN A 146 -10.98 -16.06 -7.61
N GLY A 147 -10.65 -16.35 -6.34
CA GLY A 147 -11.67 -16.61 -5.32
C GLY A 147 -12.54 -15.39 -5.01
N LEU A 148 -12.00 -14.18 -5.07
CA LEU A 148 -12.79 -12.95 -4.93
C LEU A 148 -13.77 -12.78 -6.09
N ASP A 149 -13.34 -13.04 -7.32
CA ASP A 149 -14.17 -12.95 -8.53
C ASP A 149 -15.30 -13.99 -8.52
N GLU A 150 -15.06 -15.16 -7.94
CA GLU A 150 -16.04 -16.23 -7.78
C GLU A 150 -16.99 -16.02 -6.58
N GLY A 151 -16.81 -14.94 -5.83
CA GLY A 151 -17.65 -14.59 -4.66
C GLY A 151 -17.27 -15.31 -3.36
N GLU A 152 -16.11 -15.95 -3.31
CA GLU A 152 -15.58 -16.65 -2.14
C GLU A 152 -14.84 -15.70 -1.14
N GLY A 153 -15.10 -14.40 -1.22
CA GLY A 153 -14.39 -13.37 -0.48
C GLY A 153 -14.30 -13.57 1.05
N GLY A 154 -15.15 -14.43 1.62
CA GLY A 154 -15.05 -14.80 3.04
C GLY A 154 -13.93 -15.78 3.39
N ALA A 155 -13.39 -16.50 2.39
CA ALA A 155 -12.30 -17.47 2.57
C ALA A 155 -10.90 -16.81 2.64
N TYR A 156 -10.79 -15.55 2.20
CA TYR A 156 -9.51 -14.85 2.02
C TYR A 156 -9.40 -13.58 2.88
N GLY A 157 -9.63 -13.72 4.19
CA GLY A 157 -9.43 -12.60 5.12
C GLY A 157 -7.96 -12.17 5.21
N THR A 158 -7.72 -10.93 5.60
CA THR A 158 -6.39 -10.32 5.74
C THR A 158 -5.42 -11.21 6.54
N VAL A 159 -5.88 -11.74 7.67
CA VAL A 159 -5.09 -12.62 8.55
C VAL A 159 -4.78 -13.97 7.89
N GLU A 160 -5.74 -14.52 7.13
CA GLU A 160 -5.53 -15.79 6.42
C GLU A 160 -4.49 -15.64 5.32
N ILE A 161 -4.59 -14.60 4.51
CA ILE A 161 -3.60 -14.31 3.46
C ILE A 161 -2.20 -14.14 4.07
N ALA A 162 -2.09 -13.38 5.18
CA ALA A 162 -0.82 -13.19 5.87
C ALA A 162 -0.23 -14.50 6.40
N ASN A 163 -1.05 -15.38 6.99
CA ASN A 163 -0.58 -16.68 7.45
C ASN A 163 -0.12 -17.57 6.29
N ARG A 164 -0.79 -17.52 5.15
CA ARG A 164 -0.36 -18.26 3.94
C ARG A 164 0.94 -17.70 3.36
N LEU A 165 1.13 -16.37 3.36
CA LEU A 165 2.41 -15.74 3.02
C LEU A 165 3.54 -16.21 3.94
N GLY A 166 3.27 -16.37 5.23
CA GLY A 166 4.23 -16.88 6.21
C GLY A 166 4.70 -18.31 5.94
N GLN A 167 3.93 -19.13 5.22
CA GLN A 167 4.30 -20.49 4.84
C GLN A 167 5.20 -20.57 3.59
N ILE A 168 5.31 -19.47 2.85
CA ILE A 168 6.19 -19.36 1.69
C ILE A 168 7.62 -19.10 2.18
N PRO A 169 8.66 -19.81 1.67
CA PRO A 169 10.04 -19.51 2.03
C PRO A 169 10.40 -18.06 1.69
N LEU A 170 11.12 -17.40 2.57
CA LEU A 170 11.64 -16.05 2.35
C LEU A 170 12.65 -16.04 1.18
N ALA A 171 12.72 -14.95 0.44
CA ALA A 171 13.67 -14.79 -0.68
C ALA A 171 15.12 -14.58 -0.20
N PHE A 172 15.32 -14.18 1.05
CA PHE A 172 16.63 -13.98 1.68
C PHE A 172 16.48 -13.99 3.21
N GLN A 173 17.61 -14.15 3.89
CA GLN A 173 17.68 -14.12 5.35
C GLN A 173 17.16 -12.78 5.91
N PRO A 174 16.32 -12.77 6.96
CA PRO A 174 15.79 -11.56 7.56
C PRO A 174 16.87 -10.54 7.89
N ALA A 175 16.64 -9.28 7.58
CA ALA A 175 17.55 -8.13 7.68
C ALA A 175 18.80 -8.18 6.76
N ARG A 176 18.96 -9.20 5.92
CA ARG A 176 20.13 -9.32 5.02
C ARG A 176 20.05 -8.35 3.85
N SER A 177 18.85 -8.11 3.34
CA SER A 177 18.60 -7.28 2.17
C SER A 177 17.30 -6.51 2.31
N TRP A 178 17.14 -5.50 1.52
CA TRP A 178 15.89 -4.78 1.32
C TRP A 178 15.22 -5.25 0.05
N CYS A 179 13.91 -5.54 0.12
CA CYS A 179 13.13 -5.85 -1.06
C CYS A 179 11.70 -5.33 -0.87
N TYR A 180 11.24 -4.56 -1.83
CA TYR A 180 9.87 -4.10 -1.86
C TYR A 180 8.92 -5.29 -2.08
N GLY A 181 8.01 -5.55 -1.14
CA GLY A 181 7.19 -6.76 -1.16
C GLY A 181 5.96 -6.66 -0.25
N THR A 182 5.44 -7.83 0.11
CA THR A 182 4.16 -8.00 0.83
C THR A 182 4.26 -7.74 2.34
N SER A 183 5.35 -7.18 2.83
CA SER A 183 5.54 -6.92 4.28
C SER A 183 4.44 -6.03 4.87
N ALA A 184 3.93 -5.04 4.10
CA ALA A 184 2.88 -4.16 4.58
C ALA A 184 1.52 -4.88 4.69
N ASP A 185 1.26 -5.85 3.83
CA ASP A 185 0.05 -6.69 3.90
C ASP A 185 0.05 -7.51 5.19
N VAL A 186 1.19 -8.12 5.51
CA VAL A 186 1.40 -8.86 6.77
C VAL A 186 1.30 -7.92 7.99
N ALA A 187 1.84 -6.70 7.90
CA ALA A 187 1.72 -5.71 8.96
C ALA A 187 0.26 -5.29 9.20
N GLY A 188 -0.56 -5.19 8.15
CA GLY A 188 -2.00 -4.96 8.28
C GLY A 188 -2.71 -6.08 9.04
N ALA A 189 -2.39 -7.34 8.73
CA ALA A 189 -2.91 -8.51 9.45
C ALA A 189 -2.46 -8.53 10.93
N LEU A 190 -1.22 -8.14 11.21
CA LEU A 190 -0.73 -7.98 12.58
C LEU A 190 -1.58 -6.97 13.36
N VAL A 191 -1.93 -5.83 12.74
CA VAL A 191 -2.80 -4.83 13.36
C VAL A 191 -4.17 -5.43 13.71
N GLU A 192 -4.76 -6.24 12.82
CA GLU A 192 -6.04 -6.93 13.10
C GLU A 192 -5.94 -7.86 14.31
N VAL A 193 -4.91 -8.72 14.33
CA VAL A 193 -4.74 -9.70 15.42
C VAL A 193 -4.54 -9.03 16.76
N VAL A 194 -3.69 -8.00 16.82
CA VAL A 194 -3.34 -7.33 18.09
C VAL A 194 -4.45 -6.42 18.58
N SER A 195 -5.15 -5.73 17.69
CA SER A 195 -6.23 -4.82 18.07
C SER A 195 -7.56 -5.50 18.29
N GLY A 196 -7.77 -6.70 17.73
CA GLY A 196 -9.06 -7.38 17.69
C GLY A 196 -10.09 -6.69 16.79
N MET A 197 -9.65 -5.76 15.93
CA MET A 197 -10.48 -5.00 15.00
C MET A 197 -10.11 -5.36 13.57
N ARG A 198 -11.05 -5.25 12.61
CA ARG A 198 -10.69 -5.28 11.19
C ARG A 198 -9.74 -4.15 10.89
N PHE A 199 -8.79 -4.37 9.99
CA PHE A 199 -7.75 -3.39 9.68
C PHE A 199 -8.33 -2.03 9.25
N GLY A 200 -9.35 -2.04 8.39
CA GLY A 200 -10.03 -0.81 7.96
C GLY A 200 -10.70 -0.06 9.13
N ASP A 201 -11.36 -0.79 10.03
CA ASP A 201 -12.04 -0.19 11.19
C ASP A 201 -11.02 0.41 12.17
N PHE A 202 -9.85 -0.24 12.32
CA PHE A 202 -8.75 0.30 13.12
C PHE A 202 -8.22 1.60 12.53
N LEU A 203 -7.96 1.65 11.22
CA LEU A 203 -7.49 2.85 10.55
C LEU A 203 -8.51 4.00 10.65
N GLU A 204 -9.79 3.70 10.45
CA GLU A 204 -10.88 4.68 10.58
C GLU A 204 -10.89 5.30 11.96
N LYS A 205 -10.89 4.46 13.00
CA LYS A 205 -10.99 4.90 14.40
C LYS A 205 -9.75 5.66 14.88
N GLU A 206 -8.55 5.14 14.54
CA GLU A 206 -7.30 5.58 15.17
C GLU A 206 -6.54 6.64 14.35
N ILE A 207 -6.83 6.73 13.05
CA ILE A 207 -6.11 7.62 12.13
C ILE A 207 -7.07 8.54 11.38
N PHE A 208 -8.05 7.98 10.64
CA PHE A 208 -8.83 8.81 9.72
C PHE A 208 -9.78 9.75 10.44
N THR A 209 -10.54 9.25 11.41
CA THR A 209 -11.46 10.08 12.20
C THR A 209 -10.72 11.15 13.01
N PRO A 210 -9.66 10.86 13.80
CA PRO A 210 -8.94 11.89 14.54
C PRO A 210 -8.26 12.95 13.67
N LEU A 211 -7.89 12.60 12.43
CA LEU A 211 -7.26 13.53 11.48
C LEU A 211 -8.26 14.19 10.50
N GLU A 212 -9.56 13.93 10.69
CA GLU A 212 -10.64 14.43 9.82
C GLU A 212 -10.45 14.03 8.34
N MET A 213 -9.89 12.85 8.08
CA MET A 213 -9.67 12.31 6.74
C MET A 213 -10.95 11.64 6.21
N VAL A 214 -12.01 12.41 6.07
CA VAL A 214 -13.39 11.97 5.80
C VAL A 214 -13.60 11.29 4.44
N ASP A 215 -12.63 11.37 3.55
CA ASP A 215 -12.68 10.79 2.20
C ASP A 215 -11.64 9.66 2.01
N THR A 216 -11.00 9.20 3.09
CA THR A 216 -10.01 8.12 3.05
C THR A 216 -10.63 6.82 3.57
N GLY A 217 -10.51 5.74 2.80
CA GLY A 217 -11.08 4.43 3.17
C GLY A 217 -10.73 3.36 2.14
N PHE A 218 -11.24 2.15 2.34
CA PHE A 218 -11.03 1.01 1.45
C PHE A 218 -12.04 0.94 0.30
N TRP A 219 -13.11 1.70 0.36
CA TRP A 219 -14.08 1.85 -0.72
C TRP A 219 -14.57 3.29 -0.78
N VAL A 220 -15.11 3.67 -1.94
CA VAL A 220 -15.72 4.99 -2.14
C VAL A 220 -17.24 4.82 -2.12
N PRO A 221 -17.98 5.40 -1.14
CA PRO A 221 -19.43 5.36 -1.10
C PRO A 221 -20.07 5.92 -2.38
N GLU A 222 -21.27 5.45 -2.71
CA GLU A 222 -21.96 5.79 -3.96
C GLU A 222 -22.07 7.31 -4.16
N GLU A 223 -22.43 8.04 -3.11
CA GLU A 223 -22.57 9.50 -3.13
C GLU A 223 -21.25 10.25 -3.39
N LYS A 224 -20.10 9.59 -3.18
CA LYS A 224 -18.76 10.14 -3.41
C LYS A 224 -18.11 9.65 -4.71
N GLN A 225 -18.66 8.65 -5.38
CA GLN A 225 -18.06 8.05 -6.59
C GLN A 225 -17.85 9.08 -7.71
N SER A 226 -18.73 10.08 -7.79
CA SER A 226 -18.55 11.17 -8.75
C SER A 226 -17.24 11.95 -8.56
N ARG A 227 -16.60 11.88 -7.40
CA ARG A 227 -15.34 12.56 -7.05
C ARG A 227 -14.11 11.67 -7.29
N LEU A 228 -14.31 10.37 -7.54
CA LEU A 228 -13.23 9.42 -7.77
C LEU A 228 -12.54 9.72 -9.11
N VAL A 229 -11.22 9.91 -9.05
CA VAL A 229 -10.38 10.13 -10.23
C VAL A 229 -10.24 8.81 -11.00
N LYS A 230 -10.41 8.88 -12.32
CA LYS A 230 -10.16 7.74 -13.19
C LYS A 230 -8.67 7.42 -13.28
N THR A 231 -8.36 6.14 -13.41
CA THR A 231 -6.99 5.64 -13.57
C THR A 231 -6.74 5.37 -15.05
N TYR A 232 -5.59 5.80 -15.54
CA TYR A 232 -5.19 5.64 -16.93
C TYR A 232 -3.89 4.84 -17.02
N GLU A 233 -3.81 3.94 -17.99
CA GLU A 233 -2.54 3.33 -18.38
C GLU A 233 -1.69 4.32 -19.16
N CYS A 234 -0.39 4.30 -18.94
CA CYS A 234 0.56 5.10 -19.70
C CYS A 234 1.12 4.24 -20.85
N ASN A 235 0.63 4.45 -22.06
CA ASN A 235 1.14 3.80 -23.25
C ASN A 235 2.01 4.78 -24.06
N GLU A 236 3.25 4.39 -24.34
CA GLU A 236 4.25 5.22 -25.07
C GLU A 236 4.42 6.64 -24.50
N GLY A 237 4.36 6.74 -23.13
CA GLY A 237 4.50 8.04 -22.45
C GLY A 237 3.26 8.93 -22.48
N LYS A 238 2.09 8.38 -22.85
CA LYS A 238 0.81 9.11 -22.85
C LYS A 238 -0.27 8.33 -22.12
N PRO A 239 -1.08 8.97 -21.27
CA PRO A 239 -2.28 8.36 -20.72
C PRO A 239 -3.29 8.15 -21.85
N SER A 240 -3.43 6.93 -22.33
CA SER A 240 -4.18 6.66 -23.55
C SER A 240 -5.42 5.79 -23.33
N VAL A 241 -5.49 5.05 -22.23
CA VAL A 241 -6.58 4.08 -21.98
C VAL A 241 -6.98 4.15 -20.50
N LEU A 242 -8.29 4.15 -20.26
CA LEU A 242 -8.84 3.98 -18.92
C LEU A 242 -8.48 2.59 -18.41
N TYR A 243 -7.81 2.54 -17.26
CA TYR A 243 -7.56 1.29 -16.55
C TYR A 243 -8.84 0.80 -15.89
N THR A 244 -9.31 -0.37 -16.27
CA THR A 244 -10.57 -0.98 -15.82
C THR A 244 -10.38 -2.21 -14.93
N GLY A 245 -9.12 -2.56 -14.60
CA GLY A 245 -8.78 -3.68 -13.74
C GLY A 245 -8.88 -3.39 -12.24
#